data_68d81840b997d838413b79843025dc76
#
_entry.id   68d81840b997d838413b79843025dc76
#
_cell.length_a   1.000
_cell.length_b   1.000
_cell.length_c   1.000
_cell.angle_alpha   90.00
_cell.angle_beta   90.00
_cell.angle_gamma   90.00
#
_symmetry.space_group_name_H-M   'P 1'
#
loop_
_entity.id
_entity.type
_entity.pdbx_description
1 polymer ?
#
loop_
_entity_poly.entity_id
_entity_poly.type
_entity_poly.pdbx_seq_one_letter_code
_entity_poly.pdbx_strand_id
1 'polypeptide(L)'
;SSQTADNRELRVRAAVTAPRGPLPARQRRLKTGTTGFMLVNHILATVALLPQFWSWQAIVAFGVLYWMTVLGVTLGLHRLVAHRSLVVPVWLERVLVIMGTLACQSGPIEWVGLHRHHHRFSDQPSDHHDAGRGLWWSHSEWMLHEIPALKELDRYAGDLQCDPFYRWLDRWFLLLQIPLGLGLYWYGEAAQVHGGGLGLVLWAIPLRLVVVYHV
;
A
#
# COMPACT_ATOMS: atom_id res chain seq x y z
N SER A 1 20.53 -16.81 -37.51
CA SER A 1 19.57 -16.94 -36.35
C SER A 1 19.99 -16.14 -35.10
N SER A 2 21.30 -15.86 -34.90
CA SER A 2 21.75 -15.06 -33.72
C SER A 2 21.44 -13.55 -33.86
N GLN A 3 21.60 -13.01 -35.06
CA GLN A 3 21.33 -11.59 -35.37
C GLN A 3 19.85 -11.18 -35.20
N THR A 4 18.93 -12.12 -35.47
CA THR A 4 17.49 -11.85 -35.29
C THR A 4 17.08 -11.81 -33.79
N ALA A 5 17.71 -12.64 -32.94
CA ALA A 5 17.49 -12.63 -31.49
C ALA A 5 18.06 -11.35 -30.89
N ASP A 6 19.27 -10.95 -31.25
CA ASP A 6 19.93 -9.73 -30.79
C ASP A 6 19.15 -8.46 -31.18
N ASN A 7 18.68 -8.38 -32.42
CA ASN A 7 17.83 -7.28 -32.89
C ASN A 7 16.48 -7.20 -32.15
N ARG A 8 15.92 -8.35 -31.74
CA ARG A 8 14.69 -8.38 -30.94
C ARG A 8 14.94 -7.86 -29.52
N GLU A 9 16.04 -8.28 -28.92
CA GLU A 9 16.42 -7.82 -27.57
C GLU A 9 16.74 -6.32 -27.54
N LEU A 10 17.48 -5.81 -28.56
CA LEU A 10 17.74 -4.38 -28.70
C LEU A 10 16.45 -3.55 -28.87
N ARG A 11 15.49 -4.04 -29.66
CA ARG A 11 14.18 -3.39 -29.83
C ARG A 11 13.37 -3.40 -28.54
N VAL A 12 13.41 -4.49 -27.77
CA VAL A 12 12.73 -4.58 -26.47
C VAL A 12 13.37 -3.61 -25.48
N ARG A 13 14.70 -3.58 -25.38
CA ARG A 13 15.42 -2.62 -24.53
C ARG A 13 15.13 -1.17 -24.92
N ALA A 14 15.16 -0.85 -26.22
CA ALA A 14 14.84 0.49 -26.71
C ALA A 14 13.39 0.89 -26.40
N ALA A 15 12.43 -0.04 -26.50
CA ALA A 15 11.05 0.20 -26.17
C ALA A 15 10.83 0.40 -24.65
N VAL A 16 11.60 -0.30 -23.81
CA VAL A 16 11.55 -0.16 -22.34
C VAL A 16 12.19 1.16 -21.88
N THR A 17 13.27 1.60 -22.54
CA THR A 17 14.01 2.81 -22.16
C THR A 17 13.52 4.09 -22.81
N ALA A 18 12.65 4.00 -23.83
CA ALA A 18 12.08 5.18 -24.48
C ALA A 18 11.21 5.98 -23.48
N PRO A 19 11.36 7.31 -23.41
CA PRO A 19 10.50 8.15 -22.58
C PRO A 19 9.02 7.90 -22.91
N ARG A 20 8.22 7.57 -21.91
CA ARG A 20 6.78 7.39 -22.07
C ARG A 20 6.12 8.73 -22.33
N GLY A 21 5.30 8.79 -23.35
CA GLY A 21 4.49 9.99 -23.63
C GLY A 21 3.51 10.33 -22.49
N PRO A 22 2.83 11.48 -22.58
CA PRO A 22 1.85 11.88 -21.56
C PRO A 22 0.77 10.80 -21.39
N LEU A 23 0.26 10.68 -20.17
CA LEU A 23 -0.82 9.74 -19.85
C LEU A 23 -2.02 9.95 -20.78
N PRO A 24 -2.71 8.89 -21.22
CA PRO A 24 -4.02 8.99 -21.84
C PRO A 24 -4.97 9.83 -20.99
N ALA A 25 -5.85 10.62 -21.61
CA ALA A 25 -6.76 11.54 -20.92
C ALA A 25 -7.56 10.88 -19.77
N ARG A 26 -7.91 9.59 -19.91
CA ARG A 26 -8.63 8.81 -18.89
C ARG A 26 -7.76 8.53 -17.65
N GLN A 27 -6.45 8.34 -17.80
CA GLN A 27 -5.52 8.13 -16.68
C GLN A 27 -5.09 9.43 -16.00
N ARG A 28 -5.51 10.59 -16.51
CA ARG A 28 -5.25 11.90 -15.88
C ARG A 28 -6.30 12.26 -14.83
N ARG A 29 -7.37 11.48 -14.66
CA ARG A 29 -8.36 11.73 -13.63
C ARG A 29 -7.81 11.36 -12.26
N LEU A 30 -7.81 12.33 -11.36
CA LEU A 30 -7.42 12.13 -9.97
C LEU A 30 -8.50 11.34 -9.21
N LYS A 31 -8.06 10.40 -8.42
CA LYS A 31 -8.86 9.74 -7.38
C LYS A 31 -8.98 10.69 -6.18
N THR A 32 -10.02 11.51 -6.15
CA THR A 32 -10.21 12.54 -5.11
C THR A 32 -10.18 11.96 -3.70
N GLY A 33 -10.77 10.79 -3.46
CA GLY A 33 -10.76 10.10 -2.17
C GLY A 33 -9.34 9.72 -1.72
N THR A 34 -8.57 9.07 -2.59
CA THR A 34 -7.17 8.69 -2.30
C THR A 34 -6.29 9.92 -2.10
N THR A 35 -6.44 10.92 -2.97
CA THR A 35 -5.68 12.18 -2.86
C THR A 35 -5.98 12.89 -1.55
N GLY A 36 -7.24 13.01 -1.16
CA GLY A 36 -7.65 13.60 0.11
C GLY A 36 -7.13 12.82 1.31
N PHE A 37 -7.24 11.49 1.28
CA PHE A 37 -6.71 10.62 2.31
C PHE A 37 -5.20 10.79 2.51
N MET A 38 -4.42 10.80 1.43
CA MET A 38 -2.98 11.00 1.49
C MET A 38 -2.63 12.39 2.02
N LEU A 39 -3.29 13.43 1.51
CA LEU A 39 -3.05 14.81 1.97
C LEU A 39 -3.31 14.96 3.48
N VAL A 40 -4.45 14.46 3.96
CA VAL A 40 -4.80 14.51 5.38
C VAL A 40 -3.77 13.76 6.23
N ASN A 41 -3.34 12.57 5.81
CA ASN A 41 -2.32 11.81 6.57
C ASN A 41 -0.97 12.54 6.60
N HIS A 42 -0.54 13.20 5.52
CA HIS A 42 0.70 13.99 5.53
C HIS A 42 0.62 15.20 6.47
N ILE A 43 -0.53 15.89 6.47
CA ILE A 43 -0.76 17.01 7.41
C ILE A 43 -0.71 16.50 8.85
N LEU A 44 -1.43 15.42 9.17
CA LEU A 44 -1.47 14.85 10.52
C LEU A 44 -0.11 14.27 10.94
N ALA A 45 0.64 13.67 10.01
CA ALA A 45 2.01 13.22 10.26
C ALA A 45 2.94 14.39 10.61
N THR A 46 2.79 15.54 9.94
CA THR A 46 3.54 16.76 10.27
C THR A 46 3.15 17.27 11.66
N VAL A 47 1.86 17.24 12.00
CA VAL A 47 1.38 17.59 13.35
C VAL A 47 1.95 16.65 14.41
N ALA A 48 2.06 15.34 14.12
CA ALA A 48 2.64 14.36 15.04
C ALA A 48 4.09 14.72 15.46
N LEU A 49 4.83 15.41 14.59
CA LEU A 49 6.22 15.83 14.86
C LEU A 49 6.34 17.05 15.77
N LEU A 50 5.25 17.67 16.20
CA LEU A 50 5.29 18.76 17.16
C LEU A 50 5.69 18.24 18.55
N PRO A 51 6.54 18.99 19.31
CA PRO A 51 7.11 18.49 20.58
C PRO A 51 6.11 18.01 21.62
N GLN A 52 4.90 18.60 21.65
CA GLN A 52 3.86 18.22 22.60
C GLN A 52 3.31 16.80 22.40
N PHE A 53 3.54 16.17 21.24
CA PHE A 53 3.10 14.80 20.92
C PHE A 53 4.22 13.77 21.01
N TRP A 54 5.41 14.18 21.43
CA TRP A 54 6.54 13.28 21.56
C TRP A 54 6.51 12.57 22.92
N SER A 55 6.57 11.25 22.87
CA SER A 55 6.79 10.42 24.03
C SER A 55 7.49 9.13 23.60
N TRP A 56 8.23 8.49 24.52
CA TRP A 56 8.85 7.20 24.22
C TRP A 56 7.80 6.13 23.89
N GLN A 57 6.61 6.22 24.53
CA GLN A 57 5.49 5.31 24.25
C GLN A 57 4.96 5.50 22.81
N ALA A 58 4.88 6.74 22.32
CA ALA A 58 4.48 7.02 20.94
C ALA A 58 5.50 6.46 19.95
N ILE A 59 6.78 6.60 20.23
CA ILE A 59 7.87 6.03 19.40
C ILE A 59 7.79 4.50 19.39
N VAL A 60 7.57 3.87 20.55
CA VAL A 60 7.43 2.40 20.64
C VAL A 60 6.18 1.93 19.90
N ALA A 61 5.03 2.58 20.08
CA ALA A 61 3.79 2.25 19.37
C ALA A 61 3.97 2.37 17.85
N PHE A 62 4.59 3.46 17.38
CA PHE A 62 4.97 3.63 15.98
C PHE A 62 5.84 2.47 15.51
N GLY A 63 6.94 2.17 16.20
CA GLY A 63 7.90 1.14 15.80
C GLY A 63 7.28 -0.25 15.74
N VAL A 64 6.52 -0.64 16.76
CA VAL A 64 5.83 -1.94 16.79
C VAL A 64 4.84 -2.07 15.64
N LEU A 65 3.97 -1.08 15.44
CA LEU A 65 2.96 -1.10 14.39
C LEU A 65 3.58 -0.95 13.00
N TYR A 66 4.67 -0.20 12.85
CA TYR A 66 5.44 -0.14 11.61
C TYR A 66 5.93 -1.54 11.21
N TRP A 67 6.65 -2.22 12.11
CA TRP A 67 7.16 -3.57 11.84
C TRP A 67 6.05 -4.59 11.59
N MET A 68 4.97 -4.56 12.37
CA MET A 68 3.80 -5.41 12.12
C MET A 68 3.24 -5.18 10.72
N THR A 69 3.08 -3.93 10.33
CA THR A 69 2.53 -3.57 9.02
C THR A 69 3.46 -4.03 7.89
N VAL A 70 4.76 -3.76 7.99
CA VAL A 70 5.76 -4.16 6.98
C VAL A 70 5.83 -5.68 6.86
N LEU A 71 5.85 -6.42 7.98
CA LEU A 71 5.77 -7.89 7.94
C LEU A 71 4.48 -8.39 7.31
N GLY A 72 3.35 -7.75 7.63
CA GLY A 72 2.06 -8.09 7.03
C GLY A 72 2.01 -7.85 5.52
N VAL A 73 2.58 -6.75 5.04
CA VAL A 73 2.69 -6.49 3.59
C VAL A 73 3.64 -7.49 2.94
N THR A 74 4.84 -7.67 3.48
CA THR A 74 5.89 -8.48 2.84
C THR A 74 5.63 -9.98 2.92
N LEU A 75 5.19 -10.50 4.06
CA LEU A 75 4.89 -11.91 4.24
C LEU A 75 3.44 -12.24 3.90
N GLY A 76 2.48 -11.44 4.40
CA GLY A 76 1.05 -11.69 4.22
C GLY A 76 0.59 -11.41 2.80
N LEU A 77 0.49 -10.15 2.42
CA LEU A 77 -0.04 -9.77 1.10
C LEU A 77 0.88 -10.22 -0.05
N HIS A 78 2.18 -10.00 0.06
CA HIS A 78 3.13 -10.28 -1.02
C HIS A 78 3.45 -11.78 -1.16
N ARG A 79 4.12 -12.39 -0.16
CA ARG A 79 4.62 -13.76 -0.30
C ARG A 79 3.55 -14.83 -0.19
N LEU A 80 2.64 -14.72 0.79
CA LEU A 80 1.60 -15.73 0.99
C LEU A 80 0.51 -15.63 -0.07
N VAL A 81 -0.08 -14.43 -0.23
CA VAL A 81 -1.31 -14.29 -1.03
C VAL A 81 -1.00 -13.97 -2.49
N ALA A 82 -0.14 -12.99 -2.79
CA ALA A 82 0.14 -12.62 -4.19
C ALA A 82 0.96 -13.69 -4.90
N HIS A 83 2.08 -14.11 -4.32
CA HIS A 83 3.02 -15.07 -4.94
C HIS A 83 2.79 -16.53 -4.56
N ARG A 84 2.03 -16.81 -3.49
CA ARG A 84 1.83 -18.17 -2.97
C ARG A 84 3.14 -18.94 -2.78
N SER A 85 4.19 -18.24 -2.40
CA SER A 85 5.54 -18.78 -2.21
C SER A 85 5.76 -19.42 -0.84
N LEU A 86 4.82 -19.25 0.08
CA LEU A 86 4.82 -19.82 1.42
C LEU A 86 3.49 -20.53 1.68
N VAL A 87 3.55 -21.61 2.47
CA VAL A 87 2.36 -22.33 2.95
C VAL A 87 2.32 -22.26 4.45
N VAL A 88 1.24 -21.72 5.00
CA VAL A 88 1.01 -21.59 6.44
C VAL A 88 -0.43 -21.99 6.77
N PRO A 89 -0.75 -22.28 8.04
CA PRO A 89 -2.15 -22.44 8.45
C PRO A 89 -3.00 -21.21 8.14
N VAL A 90 -4.26 -21.39 7.76
CA VAL A 90 -5.18 -20.33 7.33
C VAL A 90 -5.31 -19.20 8.37
N TRP A 91 -5.30 -19.54 9.65
CA TRP A 91 -5.38 -18.52 10.71
C TRP A 91 -4.18 -17.57 10.68
N LEU A 92 -2.96 -18.11 10.43
CA LEU A 92 -1.74 -17.30 10.37
C LEU A 92 -1.71 -16.44 9.10
N GLU A 93 -2.15 -16.98 7.95
CA GLU A 93 -2.33 -16.21 6.73
C GLU A 93 -3.26 -15.02 6.98
N ARG A 94 -4.43 -15.26 7.59
CA ARG A 94 -5.41 -14.20 7.88
C ARG A 94 -4.86 -13.13 8.83
N VAL A 95 -4.13 -13.52 9.86
CA VAL A 95 -3.48 -12.56 10.78
C VAL A 95 -2.47 -11.70 10.03
N LEU A 96 -1.59 -12.31 9.22
CA LEU A 96 -0.59 -11.57 8.45
C LEU A 96 -1.23 -10.66 7.41
N VAL A 97 -2.31 -11.09 6.77
CA VAL A 97 -3.07 -10.25 5.82
C VAL A 97 -3.72 -9.05 6.53
N ILE A 98 -4.33 -9.24 7.70
CA ILE A 98 -4.86 -8.12 8.50
C ILE A 98 -3.74 -7.13 8.84
N MET A 99 -2.59 -7.63 9.31
CA MET A 99 -1.42 -6.78 9.61
C MET A 99 -0.97 -5.97 8.38
N GLY A 100 -0.91 -6.59 7.20
CA GLY A 100 -0.57 -5.91 5.95
C GLY A 100 -1.62 -4.88 5.53
N THR A 101 -2.88 -5.20 5.73
CA THR A 101 -4.00 -4.31 5.40
C THR A 101 -4.03 -3.03 6.26
N LEU A 102 -3.41 -3.06 7.45
CA LEU A 102 -3.20 -1.87 8.28
C LEU A 102 -2.29 -0.81 7.61
N ALA A 103 -1.60 -1.14 6.52
CA ALA A 103 -0.87 -0.18 5.68
C ALA A 103 -1.80 0.81 4.96
N CYS A 104 -3.10 0.52 4.85
CA CYS A 104 -4.08 1.33 4.09
C CYS A 104 -3.67 1.57 2.63
N GLN A 105 -2.92 0.65 2.02
CA GLN A 105 -2.49 0.72 0.62
C GLN A 105 -3.55 0.16 -0.36
N SER A 106 -4.77 0.05 0.01
CA SER A 106 -5.99 -0.57 -0.52
C SER A 106 -6.41 -1.81 0.26
N GLY A 107 -7.55 -2.40 -0.11
CA GLY A 107 -7.95 -3.72 0.40
C GLY A 107 -7.09 -4.85 -0.21
N PRO A 108 -7.12 -6.05 0.38
CA PRO A 108 -6.25 -7.15 -0.05
C PRO A 108 -6.54 -7.65 -1.48
N ILE A 109 -7.77 -7.59 -1.94
CA ILE A 109 -8.13 -8.01 -3.31
C ILE A 109 -7.55 -7.03 -4.33
N GLU A 110 -7.74 -5.73 -4.10
CA GLU A 110 -7.19 -4.69 -4.95
C GLU A 110 -5.66 -4.72 -4.93
N TRP A 111 -5.05 -4.80 -3.75
CA TRP A 111 -3.59 -4.83 -3.59
C TRP A 111 -2.96 -6.01 -4.35
N VAL A 112 -3.46 -7.22 -4.11
CA VAL A 112 -2.94 -8.44 -4.75
C VAL A 112 -3.19 -8.43 -6.25
N GLY A 113 -4.36 -7.97 -6.68
CA GLY A 113 -4.70 -7.86 -8.10
C GLY A 113 -3.77 -6.91 -8.84
N LEU A 114 -3.51 -5.72 -8.30
CA LEU A 114 -2.58 -4.75 -8.85
C LEU A 114 -1.14 -5.29 -8.87
N HIS A 115 -0.72 -5.95 -7.79
CA HIS A 115 0.62 -6.52 -7.69
C HIS A 115 0.86 -7.62 -8.74
N ARG A 116 -0.10 -8.55 -8.91
CA ARG A 116 -0.03 -9.59 -9.95
C ARG A 116 -0.09 -9.00 -11.37
N HIS A 117 -0.87 -7.92 -11.56
CA HIS A 117 -0.90 -7.18 -12.82
C HIS A 117 0.45 -6.52 -13.11
N HIS A 118 1.07 -5.87 -12.11
CA HIS A 118 2.41 -5.29 -12.24
C HIS A 118 3.43 -6.34 -12.66
N HIS A 119 3.50 -7.49 -11.99
CA HIS A 119 4.43 -8.55 -12.36
C HIS A 119 4.23 -9.07 -13.81
N ARG A 120 3.00 -9.05 -14.31
CA ARG A 120 2.72 -9.46 -15.68
C ARG A 120 3.18 -8.44 -16.72
N PHE A 121 3.14 -7.16 -16.39
CA PHE A 121 3.39 -6.05 -17.31
C PHE A 121 4.54 -5.15 -16.87
N SER A 122 5.40 -5.66 -15.97
CA SER A 122 6.52 -4.89 -15.42
C SER A 122 7.28 -4.14 -16.49
N ASP A 123 7.47 -2.83 -16.28
CA ASP A 123 8.14 -1.90 -17.18
C ASP A 123 7.53 -1.77 -18.60
N GLN A 124 6.28 -2.21 -18.78
CA GLN A 124 5.53 -2.04 -20.01
C GLN A 124 4.54 -0.86 -19.91
N PRO A 125 4.01 -0.35 -21.04
CA PRO A 125 3.04 0.76 -21.02
C PRO A 125 1.75 0.47 -20.24
N SER A 126 1.42 -0.81 -20.03
CA SER A 126 0.26 -1.26 -19.27
C SER A 126 0.51 -1.30 -17.75
N ASP A 127 1.77 -1.21 -17.33
CA ASP A 127 2.13 -1.16 -15.92
C ASP A 127 1.65 0.14 -15.29
N HIS A 128 0.91 0.04 -14.19
CA HIS A 128 0.35 1.23 -13.53
C HIS A 128 1.44 2.08 -12.86
N HIS A 129 2.54 1.48 -12.39
CA HIS A 129 3.67 2.22 -11.83
C HIS A 129 4.96 2.05 -12.64
N ASP A 130 4.82 2.10 -13.97
CA ASP A 130 5.91 2.01 -14.95
C ASP A 130 7.05 2.99 -14.63
N ALA A 131 8.24 2.45 -14.32
CA ALA A 131 9.45 3.22 -14.02
C ALA A 131 9.91 4.09 -15.22
N GLY A 132 9.57 3.72 -16.46
CA GLY A 132 9.83 4.50 -17.67
C GLY A 132 9.11 5.86 -17.71
N ARG A 133 8.17 6.11 -16.81
CA ARG A 133 7.48 7.41 -16.63
C ARG A 133 8.17 8.34 -15.65
N GLY A 134 9.24 7.90 -15.01
CA GLY A 134 10.04 8.66 -14.07
C GLY A 134 9.76 8.30 -12.61
N LEU A 135 10.71 8.70 -11.75
CA LEU A 135 10.74 8.36 -10.33
C LEU A 135 9.46 8.79 -9.59
N TRP A 136 9.00 10.00 -9.83
CA TRP A 136 7.83 10.56 -9.12
C TRP A 136 6.55 9.79 -9.44
N TRP A 137 6.36 9.47 -10.72
CA TRP A 137 5.24 8.64 -11.14
C TRP A 137 5.30 7.25 -10.50
N SER A 138 6.40 6.53 -10.67
CA SER A 138 6.54 5.14 -10.21
C SER A 138 6.51 5.00 -8.70
N HIS A 139 6.95 6.04 -7.96
CA HIS A 139 6.96 6.01 -6.50
C HIS A 139 5.57 6.27 -5.89
N SER A 140 4.87 7.34 -6.30
CA SER A 140 3.68 7.78 -5.58
C SER A 140 2.56 8.36 -6.44
N GLU A 141 2.87 9.04 -7.56
CA GLU A 141 1.86 9.78 -8.31
C GLU A 141 0.80 8.86 -8.94
N TRP A 142 1.19 7.66 -9.39
CA TRP A 142 0.28 6.69 -10.00
C TRP A 142 -0.93 6.35 -9.11
N MET A 143 -0.76 6.30 -7.79
CA MET A 143 -1.83 5.98 -6.83
C MET A 143 -2.92 7.06 -6.80
N LEU A 144 -2.57 8.28 -7.14
CA LEU A 144 -3.49 9.42 -7.15
C LEU A 144 -4.38 9.44 -8.39
N HIS A 145 -4.10 8.62 -9.39
CA HIS A 145 -4.82 8.58 -10.66
C HIS A 145 -5.70 7.33 -10.82
N GLU A 146 -6.69 7.40 -11.71
CA GLU A 146 -7.49 6.22 -12.07
C GLU A 146 -6.60 5.15 -12.72
N ILE A 147 -6.68 3.92 -12.24
CA ILE A 147 -5.90 2.78 -12.71
C ILE A 147 -6.81 1.87 -13.54
N PRO A 148 -6.58 1.73 -14.86
CA PRO A 148 -7.38 0.85 -15.70
C PRO A 148 -7.35 -0.62 -15.28
N ALA A 149 -6.24 -1.10 -14.73
CA ALA A 149 -6.06 -2.47 -14.24
C ALA A 149 -7.09 -2.86 -13.15
N LEU A 150 -7.63 -1.89 -12.41
CA LEU A 150 -8.69 -2.15 -11.44
C LEU A 150 -9.98 -2.72 -12.07
N LYS A 151 -10.19 -2.58 -13.38
CA LYS A 151 -11.31 -3.18 -14.08
C LYS A 151 -11.10 -4.66 -14.41
N GLU A 152 -9.89 -5.15 -14.28
CA GLU A 152 -9.48 -6.53 -14.55
C GLU A 152 -9.17 -7.32 -13.27
N LEU A 153 -9.62 -6.84 -12.09
CA LEU A 153 -9.35 -7.50 -10.79
C LEU A 153 -9.83 -8.94 -10.76
N ASP A 154 -10.98 -9.25 -11.40
CA ASP A 154 -11.50 -10.62 -11.52
C ASP A 154 -10.48 -11.57 -12.16
N ARG A 155 -9.70 -11.07 -13.09
CA ARG A 155 -8.67 -11.84 -13.79
C ARG A 155 -7.45 -12.11 -12.93
N TYR A 156 -7.08 -11.16 -12.05
CA TYR A 156 -5.83 -11.23 -11.27
C TYR A 156 -6.03 -11.64 -9.82
N ALA A 157 -7.22 -11.41 -9.24
CA ALA A 157 -7.54 -11.70 -7.85
C ALA A 157 -8.89 -12.42 -7.68
N GLY A 158 -9.38 -13.11 -8.71
CA GLY A 158 -10.66 -13.84 -8.67
C GLY A 158 -10.68 -14.93 -7.61
N ASP A 159 -9.53 -15.54 -7.33
CA ASP A 159 -9.36 -16.51 -6.25
C ASP A 159 -9.68 -15.93 -4.86
N LEU A 160 -9.32 -14.69 -4.61
CA LEU A 160 -9.61 -14.00 -3.34
C LEU A 160 -11.06 -13.52 -3.26
N GLN A 161 -11.65 -13.18 -4.37
CA GLN A 161 -13.05 -12.73 -4.44
C GLN A 161 -14.04 -13.84 -4.06
N CYS A 162 -13.63 -15.11 -4.14
CA CYS A 162 -14.45 -16.24 -3.69
C CYS A 162 -14.48 -16.40 -2.17
N ASP A 163 -13.49 -15.88 -1.43
CA ASP A 163 -13.41 -16.02 0.03
C ASP A 163 -14.12 -14.83 0.73
N PRO A 164 -15.13 -15.10 1.58
CA PRO A 164 -15.83 -14.07 2.33
C PRO A 164 -14.94 -13.20 3.22
N PHE A 165 -13.85 -13.76 3.77
CA PHE A 165 -12.87 -13.04 4.58
C PHE A 165 -12.20 -11.92 3.79
N TYR A 166 -11.69 -12.25 2.59
CA TYR A 166 -11.03 -11.26 1.74
C TYR A 166 -12.00 -10.18 1.25
N ARG A 167 -13.23 -10.56 0.86
CA ARG A 167 -14.27 -9.59 0.46
C ARG A 167 -14.63 -8.62 1.60
N TRP A 168 -14.79 -9.15 2.80
CA TRP A 168 -15.09 -8.32 3.96
C TRP A 168 -13.94 -7.36 4.25
N LEU A 169 -12.72 -7.87 4.31
CA LEU A 169 -11.53 -7.08 4.59
C LEU A 169 -11.27 -6.02 3.52
N ASP A 170 -11.45 -6.37 2.24
CA ASP A 170 -11.28 -5.45 1.11
C ASP A 170 -12.26 -4.27 1.18
N ARG A 171 -13.51 -4.55 1.55
CA ARG A 171 -14.54 -3.52 1.68
C ARG A 171 -14.32 -2.59 2.87
N TRP A 172 -13.82 -3.10 3.99
CA TRP A 172 -13.83 -2.42 5.27
C TRP A 172 -12.43 -2.12 5.83
N PHE A 173 -11.39 -2.25 5.03
CA PHE A 173 -10.00 -2.16 5.49
C PHE A 173 -9.66 -0.85 6.22
N LEU A 174 -10.23 0.29 5.81
CA LEU A 174 -10.01 1.57 6.49
C LEU A 174 -10.59 1.58 7.91
N LEU A 175 -11.67 0.83 8.14
CA LEU A 175 -12.31 0.77 9.45
C LEU A 175 -11.45 0.07 10.51
N LEU A 176 -10.43 -0.69 10.11
CA LEU A 176 -9.46 -1.30 11.04
C LEU A 176 -8.69 -0.25 11.85
N GLN A 177 -8.54 0.96 11.32
CA GLN A 177 -7.88 2.06 12.04
C GLN A 177 -8.72 2.58 13.21
N ILE A 178 -10.05 2.38 13.21
CA ILE A 178 -10.94 2.87 14.26
C ILE A 178 -10.68 2.16 15.60
N PRO A 179 -10.81 0.82 15.72
CA PRO A 179 -10.52 0.13 16.97
C PRO A 179 -9.06 0.29 17.41
N LEU A 180 -8.11 0.33 16.44
CA LEU A 180 -6.71 0.60 16.73
C LEU A 180 -6.54 2.00 17.36
N GLY A 181 -7.10 3.03 16.74
CA GLY A 181 -7.02 4.41 17.22
C GLY A 181 -7.70 4.59 18.57
N LEU A 182 -8.89 4.01 18.76
CA LEU A 182 -9.59 4.05 20.05
C LEU A 182 -8.78 3.37 21.15
N GLY A 183 -8.21 2.19 20.89
CA GLY A 183 -7.38 1.47 21.86
C GLY A 183 -6.15 2.27 22.29
N LEU A 184 -5.45 2.86 21.29
CA LEU A 184 -4.28 3.71 21.55
C LEU A 184 -4.67 4.98 22.33
N TYR A 185 -5.78 5.60 21.96
CA TYR A 185 -6.27 6.80 22.64
C TYR A 185 -6.60 6.50 24.10
N TRP A 186 -7.42 5.49 24.38
CA TRP A 186 -7.79 5.09 25.73
C TRP A 186 -6.57 4.70 26.58
N TYR A 187 -5.62 3.95 25.97
CA TYR A 187 -4.38 3.60 26.69
C TYR A 187 -3.56 4.85 27.04
N GLY A 188 -3.40 5.79 26.10
CA GLY A 188 -2.63 7.01 26.33
C GLY A 188 -3.22 7.90 27.43
N GLU A 189 -4.55 8.02 27.48
CA GLU A 189 -5.26 8.76 28.55
C GLU A 189 -5.14 8.03 29.90
N ALA A 190 -5.41 6.72 29.93
CA ALA A 190 -5.37 5.93 31.15
C ALA A 190 -3.96 5.83 31.76
N ALA A 191 -2.95 5.73 30.93
CA ALA A 191 -1.53 5.67 31.33
C ALA A 191 -0.89 7.06 31.52
N GLN A 192 -1.64 8.14 31.35
CA GLN A 192 -1.17 9.52 31.44
C GLN A 192 0.10 9.78 30.64
N VAL A 193 0.12 9.26 29.41
CA VAL A 193 1.25 9.42 28.49
C VAL A 193 1.43 10.89 28.12
N HIS A 194 2.66 11.37 28.04
CA HIS A 194 2.91 12.72 27.53
C HIS A 194 2.40 12.84 26.08
N GLY A 195 1.64 13.90 25.80
CA GLY A 195 0.90 14.06 24.54
C GLY A 195 -0.44 13.32 24.51
N GLY A 196 -0.78 12.59 25.59
CA GLY A 196 -2.05 11.89 25.75
C GLY A 196 -2.27 10.77 24.73
N GLY A 197 -3.51 10.31 24.66
CA GLY A 197 -3.93 9.35 23.63
C GLY A 197 -3.83 9.89 22.22
N LEU A 198 -4.01 11.21 22.05
CA LEU A 198 -3.87 11.85 20.74
C LEU A 198 -2.44 11.72 20.19
N GLY A 199 -1.42 11.91 21.01
CA GLY A 199 -0.03 11.73 20.63
C GLY A 199 0.24 10.30 20.12
N LEU A 200 -0.25 9.28 20.83
CA LEU A 200 -0.13 7.88 20.40
C LEU A 200 -0.82 7.63 19.05
N VAL A 201 -2.04 8.14 18.87
CA VAL A 201 -2.80 7.99 17.62
C VAL A 201 -2.08 8.65 16.46
N LEU A 202 -1.57 9.88 16.63
CA LEU A 202 -0.87 10.61 15.57
C LEU A 202 0.42 9.92 15.12
N TRP A 203 1.19 9.35 16.05
CA TRP A 203 2.40 8.60 15.73
C TRP A 203 2.10 7.23 15.12
N ALA A 204 1.16 6.50 15.69
CA ALA A 204 0.88 5.11 15.33
C ALA A 204 0.00 4.96 14.08
N ILE A 205 -0.73 5.99 13.68
CA ILE A 205 -1.58 5.93 12.49
C ILE A 205 -1.05 6.86 11.39
N PRO A 206 -1.28 8.17 11.35
CA PRO A 206 -0.90 8.97 10.19
C PRO A 206 0.62 9.01 9.95
N LEU A 207 1.45 9.19 10.97
CA LEU A 207 2.90 9.20 10.78
C LEU A 207 3.41 7.85 10.27
N ARG A 208 2.93 6.75 10.87
CA ARG A 208 3.28 5.40 10.41
C ARG A 208 2.84 5.18 8.97
N LEU A 209 1.61 5.55 8.60
CA LEU A 209 1.11 5.39 7.22
C LEU A 209 1.98 6.15 6.23
N VAL A 210 2.31 7.41 6.51
CA VAL A 210 3.19 8.21 5.63
C VAL A 210 4.55 7.54 5.48
N VAL A 211 5.18 7.07 6.56
CA VAL A 211 6.46 6.37 6.48
C VAL A 211 6.35 5.08 5.65
N VAL A 212 5.31 4.27 5.87
CA VAL A 212 5.10 3.02 5.11
C VAL A 212 4.84 3.28 3.62
N TYR A 213 4.25 4.42 3.26
CA TYR A 213 4.06 4.78 1.85
C TYR A 213 5.35 5.19 1.14
N HIS A 214 6.33 5.72 1.88
CA HIS A 214 7.54 6.29 1.28
C HIS A 214 8.80 5.43 1.46
N VAL A 215 8.75 4.34 2.22
CA VAL A 215 9.84 3.38 2.44
C VAL A 215 9.55 2.07 1.75
#